data_63a34ca47c0d05940b6b8c57b91fa202
#
_entry.id   63a34ca47c0d05940b6b8c57b91fa202
#
_cell.length_a   1.000
_cell.length_b   1.000
_cell.length_c   1.000
_cell.angle_alpha   90.00
_cell.angle_beta   90.00
_cell.angle_gamma   90.00
#
_symmetry.space_group_name_H-M   'P 1'
#
loop_
_entity.id
_entity.type
_entity.pdbx_description
1 polymer ?
#
loop_
_entity_poly.entity_id
_entity_poly.type
_entity_poly.pdbx_seq_one_letter_code
_entity_poly.pdbx_strand_id
1 'polypeptide(L)'
;SITSNCMIVNLQLGVWTGHRLDKAASKKVTDDAGAEDDAARVNKHLVPKEALKAISNAQGQIRLHFYDRTLPWKDNGDRILTRVMFQRFIEEHGALKEKFNDAVIDFLKNEYPVVVQKAEFRMGELFKRDDYPTPRELKDRFYANLDIDAVTEAKDFRVSLDKADREQVKSDIEAAMQ
;
A
#
# COMPACT_ATOMS: atom_id res chain seq x y z
N SER A 1 19.01 17.55 18.84
CA SER A 1 17.76 17.97 18.17
C SER A 1 17.13 16.79 17.47
N ILE A 2 15.81 16.68 17.48
CA ILE A 2 15.06 15.64 16.71
C ILE A 2 15.36 15.79 15.22
N THR A 3 15.47 17.00 14.73
CA THR A 3 15.72 17.35 13.33
C THR A 3 17.05 16.84 12.78
N SER A 4 18.06 16.75 13.63
CA SER A 4 19.39 16.25 13.24
C SER A 4 19.55 14.72 13.38
N ASN A 5 18.63 14.05 14.08
CA ASN A 5 18.75 12.66 14.46
C ASN A 5 17.62 11.76 13.96
N CYS A 6 16.66 12.32 13.25
CA CYS A 6 15.49 11.58 12.72
C CYS A 6 15.16 11.98 11.30
N MET A 7 14.52 11.05 10.59
CA MET A 7 13.90 11.28 9.30
C MET A 7 12.43 10.86 9.35
N ILE A 8 11.61 11.49 8.54
CA ILE A 8 10.21 11.07 8.34
C ILE A 8 10.21 10.05 7.22
N VAL A 9 9.54 8.93 7.45
CA VAL A 9 9.37 7.86 6.48
C VAL A 9 7.91 7.53 6.31
N ASN A 10 7.51 7.26 5.08
CA ASN A 10 6.16 6.86 4.71
C ASN A 10 6.22 5.65 3.79
N LEU A 11 5.44 4.61 4.08
CA LEU A 11 5.39 3.38 3.32
C LEU A 11 4.07 3.29 2.55
N GLN A 12 4.17 3.09 1.25
CA GLN A 12 3.05 2.89 0.35
C GLN A 12 3.14 1.47 -0.25
N LEU A 13 2.12 0.66 0.02
CA LEU A 13 2.03 -0.71 -0.44
C LEU A 13 0.80 -0.92 -1.30
N GLY A 14 0.96 -1.60 -2.41
CA GLY A 14 -0.13 -2.04 -3.27
C GLY A 14 0.05 -3.47 -3.75
N VAL A 15 -1.03 -4.24 -3.71
CA VAL A 15 -1.13 -5.59 -4.26
C VAL A 15 -2.47 -5.73 -4.96
N TRP A 16 -2.45 -6.24 -6.18
CA TRP A 16 -3.68 -6.59 -6.88
C TRP A 16 -4.41 -7.72 -6.13
N THR A 17 -5.69 -7.54 -5.89
CA THR A 17 -6.48 -8.50 -5.11
C THR A 17 -6.97 -9.71 -5.91
N GLY A 18 -6.94 -9.62 -7.24
CA GLY A 18 -7.49 -10.65 -8.11
C GLY A 18 -9.02 -10.79 -8.04
N HIS A 19 -9.71 -9.81 -7.46
CA HIS A 19 -11.17 -9.81 -7.34
C HIS A 19 -11.81 -8.83 -8.29
N ARG A 20 -12.99 -9.16 -8.78
CA ARG A 20 -13.83 -8.26 -9.59
C ARG A 20 -15.30 -8.43 -9.24
N LEU A 21 -15.98 -7.32 -8.99
CA LEU A 21 -17.43 -7.30 -8.81
C LEU A 21 -18.12 -7.69 -10.11
N ASP A 22 -19.00 -8.70 -10.06
CA ASP A 22 -19.90 -9.06 -11.15
C ASP A 22 -21.31 -8.53 -10.89
N LYS A 23 -21.62 -7.41 -11.54
CA LYS A 23 -22.94 -6.77 -11.38
C LYS A 23 -24.08 -7.62 -11.93
N ALA A 24 -23.86 -8.34 -13.03
CA ALA A 24 -24.89 -9.18 -13.63
C ALA A 24 -25.19 -10.41 -12.75
N ALA A 25 -24.15 -11.06 -12.23
CA ALA A 25 -24.30 -12.15 -11.27
C ALA A 25 -24.93 -11.69 -9.96
N SER A 26 -24.55 -10.50 -9.46
CA SER A 26 -25.15 -9.91 -8.27
C SER A 26 -26.65 -9.68 -8.46
N LYS A 27 -27.04 -9.06 -9.58
CA LYS A 27 -28.46 -8.83 -9.90
C LYS A 27 -29.22 -10.15 -10.05
N LYS A 28 -28.68 -11.15 -10.69
CA LYS A 28 -29.32 -12.45 -10.79
C LYS A 28 -29.61 -13.07 -9.42
N VAL A 29 -28.64 -12.98 -8.50
CA VAL A 29 -28.81 -13.50 -7.13
C VAL A 29 -29.91 -12.75 -6.38
N THR A 30 -29.99 -11.44 -6.48
CA THR A 30 -31.02 -10.64 -5.81
C THR A 30 -32.40 -10.85 -6.43
N ASP A 31 -32.49 -10.92 -7.77
CA ASP A 31 -33.74 -11.21 -8.49
C ASP A 31 -34.28 -12.62 -8.13
N ASP A 32 -33.44 -13.64 -8.14
CA ASP A 32 -33.80 -15.02 -7.80
C ASP A 32 -34.25 -15.15 -6.33
N ALA A 33 -33.70 -14.34 -5.46
CA ALA A 33 -34.06 -14.28 -4.04
C ALA A 33 -35.27 -13.37 -3.73
N GLY A 34 -35.76 -12.59 -4.69
CA GLY A 34 -36.77 -11.56 -4.46
C GLY A 34 -36.30 -10.44 -3.53
N ALA A 35 -35.01 -10.17 -3.50
CA ALA A 35 -34.36 -9.18 -2.65
C ALA A 35 -34.11 -7.85 -3.37
N GLU A 36 -33.81 -6.81 -2.61
CA GLU A 36 -33.39 -5.51 -3.17
C GLU A 36 -32.01 -5.62 -3.86
N ASP A 37 -31.76 -4.78 -4.85
CA ASP A 37 -30.56 -4.84 -5.72
C ASP A 37 -29.24 -4.74 -4.97
N ASP A 38 -29.21 -4.11 -3.79
CA ASP A 38 -28.01 -3.94 -2.96
C ASP A 38 -27.84 -5.01 -1.87
N ALA A 39 -28.80 -5.92 -1.74
CA ALA A 39 -28.81 -6.94 -0.70
C ALA A 39 -27.72 -8.01 -0.86
N ALA A 40 -27.18 -8.20 -2.07
CA ALA A 40 -26.10 -9.13 -2.33
C ALA A 40 -25.10 -8.61 -3.35
N ARG A 41 -23.83 -9.02 -3.19
CA ARG A 41 -22.75 -8.72 -4.14
C ARG A 41 -21.95 -9.96 -4.46
N VAL A 42 -21.79 -10.27 -5.73
CA VAL A 42 -20.97 -11.38 -6.21
C VAL A 42 -19.61 -10.83 -6.64
N ASN A 43 -18.55 -11.24 -5.95
CA ASN A 43 -17.20 -10.93 -6.34
C ASN A 43 -16.55 -12.17 -6.97
N LYS A 44 -16.11 -12.02 -8.21
CA LYS A 44 -15.34 -13.06 -8.90
C LYS A 44 -13.91 -13.09 -8.38
N HIS A 45 -13.40 -14.29 -8.13
CA HIS A 45 -12.00 -14.53 -7.85
C HIS A 45 -11.32 -14.92 -9.18
N LEU A 46 -10.70 -13.95 -9.84
CA LEU A 46 -10.07 -14.13 -11.16
C LEU A 46 -8.88 -15.08 -11.11
N VAL A 47 -8.20 -15.13 -9.96
CA VAL A 47 -7.06 -16.03 -9.72
C VAL A 47 -7.32 -16.89 -8.48
N PRO A 48 -6.74 -18.10 -8.40
CA PRO A 48 -6.75 -18.87 -7.18
C PRO A 48 -6.08 -18.09 -6.04
N LYS A 49 -6.60 -18.23 -4.83
CA LYS A 49 -6.05 -17.54 -3.64
C LYS A 49 -4.55 -17.82 -3.45
N GLU A 50 -4.11 -19.02 -3.77
CA GLU A 50 -2.72 -19.45 -3.62
C GLU A 50 -1.76 -18.70 -4.57
N ALA A 51 -2.24 -18.27 -5.74
CA ALA A 51 -1.42 -17.59 -6.74
C ALA A 51 -0.83 -16.25 -6.26
N LEU A 52 -1.50 -15.56 -5.33
CA LEU A 52 -1.06 -14.28 -4.77
C LEU A 52 -0.40 -14.40 -3.39
N LYS A 53 -0.31 -15.61 -2.83
CA LYS A 53 0.14 -15.82 -1.45
C LYS A 53 1.59 -15.38 -1.21
N ALA A 54 2.50 -15.71 -2.12
CA ALA A 54 3.91 -15.32 -2.00
C ALA A 54 4.07 -13.78 -1.97
N ILE A 55 3.33 -13.07 -2.83
CA ILE A 55 3.34 -11.59 -2.89
C ILE A 55 2.73 -11.01 -1.61
N SER A 56 1.61 -11.53 -1.16
CA SER A 56 0.94 -11.06 0.06
C SER A 56 1.80 -11.28 1.31
N ASN A 57 2.49 -12.41 1.39
CA ASN A 57 3.43 -12.69 2.48
C ASN A 57 4.62 -11.72 2.46
N ALA A 58 5.21 -11.48 1.28
CA ALA A 58 6.31 -10.53 1.15
C ALA A 58 5.88 -9.10 1.51
N GLN A 59 4.68 -8.67 1.09
CA GLN A 59 4.10 -7.40 1.49
C GLN A 59 3.93 -7.31 3.01
N GLY A 60 3.40 -8.36 3.64
CA GLY A 60 3.22 -8.43 5.09
C GLY A 60 4.54 -8.29 5.86
N GLN A 61 5.61 -8.90 5.36
CA GLN A 61 6.95 -8.78 5.95
C GLN A 61 7.51 -7.35 5.85
N ILE A 62 7.32 -6.67 4.72
CA ILE A 62 7.71 -5.26 4.56
C ILE A 62 6.96 -4.38 5.56
N ARG A 63 5.64 -4.57 5.67
CA ARG A 63 4.80 -3.82 6.61
C ARG A 63 5.23 -4.03 8.05
N LEU A 64 5.41 -5.27 8.46
CA LEU A 64 5.83 -5.60 9.82
C LEU A 64 7.19 -4.98 10.16
N HIS A 65 8.17 -5.13 9.27
CA HIS A 65 9.50 -4.53 9.43
C HIS A 65 9.42 -3.00 9.58
N PHE A 66 8.61 -2.34 8.74
CA PHE A 66 8.44 -0.88 8.79
C PHE A 66 7.89 -0.42 10.14
N TYR A 67 6.84 -1.06 10.64
CA TYR A 67 6.24 -0.70 11.93
C TYR A 67 7.11 -1.06 13.13
N ASP A 68 7.86 -2.15 13.07
CA ASP A 68 8.76 -2.56 14.16
C ASP A 68 10.01 -1.66 14.28
N ARG A 69 10.43 -1.03 13.20
CA ARG A 69 11.67 -0.24 13.14
C ARG A 69 11.47 1.27 13.16
N THR A 70 10.25 1.73 13.19
CA THR A 70 9.90 3.15 13.17
C THR A 70 8.95 3.51 14.30
N LEU A 71 8.89 4.80 14.65
CA LEU A 71 8.01 5.34 15.67
C LEU A 71 6.86 6.13 15.03
N PRO A 72 5.66 6.15 15.64
CA PRO A 72 4.56 6.98 15.16
C PRO A 72 4.93 8.45 15.10
N TRP A 73 4.46 9.17 14.07
CA TRP A 73 4.64 10.63 13.95
C TRP A 73 3.31 11.34 13.73
N LYS A 74 2.56 10.97 12.69
CA LYS A 74 1.25 11.53 12.34
C LYS A 74 0.27 10.44 11.96
N ASP A 75 -1.01 10.75 12.00
CA ASP A 75 -2.09 9.82 11.65
C ASP A 75 -2.19 9.55 10.14
N ASN A 76 -1.47 10.30 9.31
CA ASN A 76 -1.41 10.14 7.85
C ASN A 76 -0.47 9.01 7.37
N GLY A 77 0.10 8.24 8.29
CA GLY A 77 1.04 7.16 7.99
C GLY A 77 2.52 7.56 8.03
N ASP A 78 2.83 8.84 8.27
CA ASP A 78 4.20 9.29 8.50
C ASP A 78 4.73 8.73 9.82
N ARG A 79 5.96 8.22 9.78
CA ARG A 79 6.64 7.67 10.94
C ARG A 79 8.06 8.22 11.05
N ILE A 80 8.64 8.11 12.23
CA ILE A 80 10.00 8.53 12.49
C ILE A 80 10.95 7.34 12.41
N LEU A 81 12.02 7.51 11.64
CA LEU A 81 13.18 6.65 11.62
C LEU A 81 14.37 7.40 12.25
N THR A 82 14.93 6.80 13.30
CA THR A 82 16.09 7.40 13.98
C THR A 82 17.38 7.18 13.18
N ARG A 83 18.33 8.11 13.32
CA ARG A 83 19.65 8.02 12.67
C ARG A 83 20.38 6.72 13.00
N VAL A 84 20.28 6.26 14.25
CA VAL A 84 20.94 5.04 14.71
C VAL A 84 20.42 3.80 13.96
N MET A 85 19.13 3.79 13.63
CA MET A 85 18.50 2.66 12.94
C MET A 85 18.55 2.78 11.42
N PHE A 86 18.91 3.94 10.87
CA PHE A 86 18.74 4.27 9.46
C PHE A 86 19.43 3.27 8.51
N GLN A 87 20.72 3.04 8.68
CA GLN A 87 21.47 2.18 7.77
C GLN A 87 20.95 0.74 7.80
N ARG A 88 20.76 0.20 9.00
CA ARG A 88 20.22 -1.15 9.19
C ARG A 88 18.81 -1.28 8.60
N PHE A 89 17.98 -0.27 8.81
CA PHE A 89 16.63 -0.23 8.26
C PHE A 89 16.66 -0.27 6.72
N ILE A 90 17.48 0.55 6.07
CA ILE A 90 17.57 0.60 4.61
C ILE A 90 18.06 -0.73 4.04
N GLU A 91 19.05 -1.36 4.65
CA GLU A 91 19.56 -2.67 4.22
C GLU A 91 18.49 -3.76 4.36
N GLU A 92 17.85 -3.87 5.52
CA GLU A 92 16.80 -4.84 5.78
C GLU A 92 15.57 -4.61 4.88
N HIS A 93 15.13 -3.35 4.73
CA HIS A 93 14.03 -2.97 3.87
C HIS A 93 14.31 -3.30 2.40
N GLY A 94 15.53 -2.99 1.93
CA GLY A 94 15.97 -3.30 0.57
C GLY A 94 15.90 -4.79 0.26
N ALA A 95 16.35 -5.65 1.18
CA ALA A 95 16.27 -7.10 1.02
C ALA A 95 14.81 -7.61 0.98
N LEU A 96 13.93 -7.07 1.80
CA LEU A 96 12.50 -7.41 1.80
C LEU A 96 11.80 -6.93 0.53
N LYS A 97 12.14 -5.74 0.04
CA LYS A 97 11.62 -5.21 -1.22
C LYS A 97 12.07 -6.05 -2.42
N GLU A 98 13.31 -6.53 -2.43
CA GLU A 98 13.79 -7.43 -3.47
C GLU A 98 12.98 -8.73 -3.51
N LYS A 99 12.72 -9.36 -2.37
CA LYS A 99 11.84 -10.54 -2.28
C LYS A 99 10.43 -10.28 -2.80
N PHE A 100 9.86 -9.12 -2.46
CA PHE A 100 8.56 -8.71 -2.98
C PHE A 100 8.58 -8.56 -4.51
N ASN A 101 9.57 -7.88 -5.05
CA ASN A 101 9.72 -7.69 -6.51
C ASN A 101 9.92 -9.04 -7.23
N ASP A 102 10.71 -9.94 -6.68
CA ASP A 102 10.94 -11.27 -7.25
C ASP A 102 9.64 -12.09 -7.28
N ALA A 103 8.85 -12.04 -6.20
CA ALA A 103 7.55 -12.69 -6.15
C ALA A 103 6.56 -12.13 -7.19
N VAL A 104 6.56 -10.81 -7.41
CA VAL A 104 5.74 -10.15 -8.44
C VAL A 104 6.18 -10.56 -9.84
N ILE A 105 7.48 -10.56 -10.11
CA ILE A 105 8.04 -10.96 -11.41
C ILE A 105 7.69 -12.42 -11.71
N ASP A 106 7.86 -13.31 -10.75
CA ASP A 106 7.52 -14.73 -10.90
C ASP A 106 6.03 -14.92 -11.17
N PHE A 107 5.17 -14.25 -10.42
CA PHE A 107 3.73 -14.28 -10.65
C PHE A 107 3.35 -13.82 -12.05
N LEU A 108 3.82 -12.66 -12.48
CA LEU A 108 3.45 -12.08 -13.77
C LEU A 108 4.00 -12.87 -14.96
N LYS A 109 5.17 -13.48 -14.79
CA LYS A 109 5.88 -14.19 -15.87
C LYS A 109 5.45 -15.66 -15.97
N ASN A 110 5.31 -16.35 -14.86
CA ASN A 110 5.16 -17.79 -14.80
C ASN A 110 3.76 -18.26 -14.37
N GLU A 111 3.13 -17.62 -13.39
CA GLU A 111 1.86 -18.10 -12.84
C GLU A 111 0.64 -17.49 -13.54
N TYR A 112 0.61 -16.17 -13.69
CA TYR A 112 -0.54 -15.47 -14.23
C TYR A 112 -0.92 -15.90 -15.67
N PRO A 113 0.03 -16.09 -16.60
CA PRO A 113 -0.31 -16.60 -17.94
C PRO A 113 -1.00 -17.95 -17.91
N VAL A 114 -0.59 -18.85 -17.01
CA VAL A 114 -1.23 -20.17 -16.83
C VAL A 114 -2.63 -20.04 -16.25
N VAL A 115 -2.81 -19.13 -15.29
CA VAL A 115 -4.14 -18.83 -14.72
C VAL A 115 -5.08 -18.31 -15.80
N VAL A 116 -4.64 -17.38 -16.62
CA VAL A 116 -5.44 -16.80 -17.72
C VAL A 116 -5.80 -17.87 -18.75
N GLN A 117 -4.85 -18.75 -19.10
CA GLN A 117 -5.11 -19.85 -20.05
C GLN A 117 -6.19 -20.82 -19.54
N LYS A 118 -6.24 -21.06 -18.24
CA LYS A 118 -7.20 -21.98 -17.60
C LYS A 118 -8.48 -21.28 -17.11
N ALA A 119 -8.57 -19.96 -17.27
CA ALA A 119 -9.61 -19.16 -16.66
C ALA A 119 -11.02 -19.49 -17.16
N GLU A 120 -11.17 -19.77 -18.46
CA GLU A 120 -12.46 -20.14 -19.05
C GLU A 120 -13.02 -21.42 -18.41
N PHE A 121 -12.19 -22.45 -18.28
CA PHE A 121 -12.58 -23.69 -17.61
C PHE A 121 -12.89 -23.49 -16.13
N ARG A 122 -12.05 -22.72 -15.42
CA ARG A 122 -12.21 -22.46 -13.99
C ARG A 122 -13.45 -21.65 -13.66
N MET A 123 -13.75 -20.64 -14.47
CA MET A 123 -14.81 -19.66 -14.19
C MET A 123 -16.17 -20.06 -14.79
N GLY A 124 -16.20 -20.98 -15.78
CA GLY A 124 -17.43 -21.36 -16.45
C GLY A 124 -18.20 -20.17 -16.99
N GLU A 125 -19.50 -20.08 -16.67
CA GLU A 125 -20.37 -18.96 -17.12
C GLU A 125 -19.99 -17.58 -16.56
N LEU A 126 -19.19 -17.52 -15.50
CA LEU A 126 -18.70 -16.26 -14.97
C LEU A 126 -17.50 -15.70 -15.75
N PHE A 127 -16.94 -16.48 -16.67
CA PHE A 127 -15.78 -16.05 -17.45
C PHE A 127 -16.11 -14.86 -18.36
N LYS A 128 -15.27 -13.84 -18.27
CA LYS A 128 -15.21 -12.71 -19.22
C LYS A 128 -13.75 -12.40 -19.49
N ARG A 129 -13.34 -12.45 -20.75
CA ARG A 129 -11.94 -12.17 -21.13
C ARG A 129 -11.46 -10.80 -20.65
N ASP A 130 -12.32 -9.80 -20.74
CA ASP A 130 -12.02 -8.41 -20.38
C ASP A 130 -11.82 -8.19 -18.86
N ASP A 131 -12.15 -9.19 -18.03
CA ASP A 131 -11.87 -9.13 -16.60
C ASP A 131 -10.38 -9.35 -16.27
N TYR A 132 -9.63 -9.94 -17.22
CA TYR A 132 -8.23 -10.30 -17.04
C TYR A 132 -7.30 -9.26 -17.67
N PRO A 133 -6.71 -8.35 -16.85
CA PRO A 133 -5.74 -7.39 -17.33
C PRO A 133 -4.51 -8.06 -17.92
N THR A 134 -3.81 -7.38 -18.80
CA THR A 134 -2.51 -7.84 -19.28
C THR A 134 -1.47 -7.80 -18.16
N PRO A 135 -0.38 -8.60 -18.22
CA PRO A 135 0.71 -8.50 -17.25
C PRO A 135 1.31 -7.09 -17.13
N ARG A 136 1.32 -6.33 -18.23
CA ARG A 136 1.79 -4.95 -18.28
C ARG A 136 0.89 -4.02 -17.44
N GLU A 137 -0.42 -4.16 -17.56
CA GLU A 137 -1.40 -3.39 -16.78
C GLU A 137 -1.37 -3.76 -15.29
N LEU A 138 -1.11 -5.04 -14.99
CA LEU A 138 -1.02 -5.51 -13.61
C LEU A 138 0.24 -5.03 -12.90
N LYS A 139 1.34 -4.84 -13.62
CA LYS A 139 2.63 -4.48 -13.03
C LYS A 139 2.53 -3.27 -12.11
N ASP A 140 1.77 -2.25 -12.50
CA ASP A 140 1.65 -1.01 -11.73
C ASP A 140 0.73 -1.13 -10.50
N ARG A 141 0.03 -2.26 -10.36
CA ARG A 141 -0.81 -2.55 -9.18
C ARG A 141 -0.05 -3.22 -8.04
N PHE A 142 1.21 -3.59 -8.29
CA PHE A 142 2.11 -4.16 -7.28
C PHE A 142 3.22 -3.16 -7.00
N TYR A 143 3.24 -2.59 -5.81
CA TYR A 143 4.28 -1.65 -5.43
C TYR A 143 4.58 -1.67 -3.94
N ALA A 144 5.82 -1.36 -3.59
CA ALA A 144 6.31 -1.14 -2.25
C ALA A 144 7.23 0.09 -2.29
N ASN A 145 6.68 1.26 -2.03
CA ASN A 145 7.40 2.54 -2.12
C ASN A 145 7.67 3.06 -0.71
N LEU A 146 8.90 3.52 -0.48
CA LEU A 146 9.33 4.16 0.74
C LEU A 146 9.74 5.60 0.42
N ASP A 147 9.00 6.56 0.97
CA ASP A 147 9.37 7.97 0.92
C ASP A 147 10.16 8.32 2.19
N ILE A 148 11.25 9.06 2.01
CA ILE A 148 12.13 9.49 3.10
C ILE A 148 12.33 10.99 2.99
N ASP A 149 11.90 11.71 4.03
CA ASP A 149 12.01 13.16 4.13
C ASP A 149 12.76 13.59 5.38
N ALA A 150 13.42 14.75 5.31
CA ALA A 150 14.02 15.35 6.47
C ALA A 150 12.93 15.91 7.42
N VAL A 151 13.15 15.81 8.71
CA VAL A 151 12.35 16.54 9.69
C VAL A 151 12.73 18.03 9.58
N THR A 152 11.83 18.83 9.03
CA THR A 152 12.03 20.28 8.92
C THR A 152 11.99 20.94 10.28
N GLU A 153 12.97 21.78 10.59
CA GLU A 153 12.91 22.63 11.78
C GLU A 153 11.82 23.68 11.60
N ALA A 154 11.16 24.03 12.70
CA ALA A 154 10.25 25.18 12.74
C ALA A 154 10.91 26.48 12.22
N LYS A 155 12.23 26.54 12.15
CA LYS A 155 12.99 27.65 11.53
C LYS A 155 12.78 27.72 10.01
N ASP A 156 12.65 26.59 9.31
CA ASP A 156 12.47 26.59 7.85
C ASP A 156 11.05 27.04 7.47
N PHE A 157 10.09 26.74 8.32
CA PHE A 157 8.72 27.25 8.19
C PHE A 157 8.62 28.77 8.41
N ARG A 158 9.55 29.34 9.20
CA ARG A 158 9.58 30.79 9.54
C ARG A 158 10.21 31.67 8.47
N VAL A 159 10.88 31.10 7.48
CA VAL A 159 11.52 31.91 6.41
C VAL A 159 10.50 32.68 5.59
N SER A 160 9.27 32.21 5.51
CA SER A 160 8.17 32.85 4.78
C SER A 160 7.20 33.65 5.65
N LEU A 161 7.37 33.66 6.99
CA LEU A 161 6.49 34.41 7.89
C LEU A 161 7.02 35.81 8.13
N ASP A 162 6.12 36.79 8.14
CA ASP A 162 6.42 38.16 8.50
C ASP A 162 6.91 38.24 9.96
N LYS A 163 7.64 39.33 10.33
CA LYS A 163 8.22 39.47 11.66
C LYS A 163 7.17 39.40 12.78
N ALA A 164 5.99 39.98 12.55
CA ALA A 164 4.88 39.97 13.50
C ALA A 164 4.33 38.55 13.72
N ASP A 165 4.22 37.75 12.66
CA ASP A 165 3.76 36.36 12.73
C ASP A 165 4.75 35.45 13.46
N ARG A 166 6.05 35.75 13.35
CA ARG A 166 7.10 35.02 14.07
C ARG A 166 7.04 35.19 15.58
N GLU A 167 6.75 36.41 16.03
CA GLU A 167 6.64 36.73 17.47
C GLU A 167 5.36 36.11 18.05
N GLN A 168 4.26 36.11 17.29
CA GLN A 168 3.01 35.51 17.73
C GLN A 168 3.16 33.97 17.87
N VAL A 169 3.70 33.28 16.88
CA VAL A 169 3.94 31.83 16.94
C VAL A 169 4.87 31.45 18.08
N LYS A 170 5.89 32.29 18.37
CA LYS A 170 6.79 32.06 19.50
C LYS A 170 6.07 32.19 20.84
N SER A 171 5.22 33.22 20.99
CA SER A 171 4.40 33.41 22.18
C SER A 171 3.41 32.27 22.41
N ASP A 172 2.76 31.81 21.36
CA ASP A 172 1.79 30.72 21.44
C ASP A 172 2.45 29.37 21.83
N ILE A 173 3.66 29.10 21.33
CA ILE A 173 4.45 27.94 21.72
C ILE A 173 4.89 28.04 23.19
N GLU A 174 5.34 29.18 23.65
CA GLU A 174 5.76 29.40 25.06
C GLU A 174 4.56 29.25 26.02
N ALA A 175 3.37 29.70 25.62
CA ALA A 175 2.14 29.57 26.40
C ALA A 175 1.64 28.11 26.48
N ALA A 176 1.84 27.31 25.43
CA ALA A 176 1.46 25.91 25.40
C ALA A 176 2.41 24.98 26.18
N MET A 177 3.59 25.50 26.60
CA MET A 177 4.58 24.72 27.35
C MET A 177 4.56 25.03 28.88
N GLN A 178 3.63 25.88 29.36
CA GLN A 178 3.37 26.14 30.77
C GLN A 178 2.18 25.36 31.27
#